data_1a0a20357d443df9cd50acff670ae94f
#
_entry.id   1a0a20357d443df9cd50acff670ae94f
#
_cell.length_a   1.000
_cell.length_b   1.000
_cell.length_c   1.000
_cell.angle_alpha   90.00
_cell.angle_beta   90.00
_cell.angle_gamma   90.00
#
_symmetry.space_group_name_H-M   'P 1'
#
loop_
_entity.id
_entity.type
_entity.pdbx_description
1 polymer ?
#
loop_
_entity_poly.entity_id
_entity_poly.type
_entity_poly.pdbx_seq_one_letter_code
_entity_poly.pdbx_strand_id
1 'polypeptide(L)'
;MYSIPKRILFAFRALKSNRLCSCISILGLGLGLACFIVIVKYVWLEYTTDTAQRNYHRIYCTVSQASEIDIPCLSEIINCSDRLADYPEVEARTRVSAFDGEQLSVENRLYKADVLFTGFGFFQVFDFPLVVGDTATALQQTTDMLLTRSFARKMFGEQDPLGKKIQFRNKDYTVTGILKDIPVNSSFRFDVLIPDRPEFSRMMSEFIVLKEKVGIQSGKGDKTKCDKLSYSA
;
A
#
# COMPACT_ATOMS: atom_id res chain seq x y z
N MET A 1 -22.85 -39.33 -28.71
CA MET A 1 -21.86 -39.18 -29.78
C MET A 1 -22.15 -37.86 -30.49
N TYR A 2 -21.46 -36.76 -30.13
CA TYR A 2 -21.74 -35.44 -30.70
C TYR A 2 -21.17 -35.35 -32.11
N SER A 3 -22.03 -35.25 -33.09
CA SER A 3 -21.67 -35.05 -34.50
C SER A 3 -21.07 -33.65 -34.67
N ILE A 4 -19.76 -33.58 -34.95
CA ILE A 4 -19.08 -32.30 -35.27
C ILE A 4 -19.78 -31.72 -36.52
N PRO A 5 -20.34 -30.49 -36.46
CA PRO A 5 -21.06 -29.91 -37.57
C PRO A 5 -20.12 -29.82 -38.80
N LYS A 6 -20.63 -30.21 -39.98
CA LYS A 6 -19.87 -30.26 -41.25
C LYS A 6 -19.07 -28.97 -41.55
N ARG A 7 -19.54 -27.83 -41.03
CA ARG A 7 -18.89 -26.52 -41.13
C ARG A 7 -17.52 -26.47 -40.42
N ILE A 8 -17.38 -27.11 -39.25
CA ILE A 8 -16.10 -27.17 -38.51
C ILE A 8 -15.09 -28.04 -39.26
N LEU A 9 -15.54 -29.13 -39.84
CA LEU A 9 -14.67 -30.03 -40.62
C LEU A 9 -14.17 -29.35 -41.91
N PHE A 10 -14.99 -28.52 -42.55
CA PHE A 10 -14.60 -27.71 -43.70
C PHE A 10 -13.58 -26.62 -43.33
N ALA A 11 -13.78 -25.94 -42.19
CA ALA A 11 -12.84 -24.96 -41.68
C ALA A 11 -11.46 -25.58 -41.40
N PHE A 12 -11.42 -26.76 -40.77
CA PHE A 12 -10.16 -27.50 -40.52
C PHE A 12 -9.45 -27.88 -41.83
N ARG A 13 -10.19 -28.29 -42.88
CA ARG A 13 -9.58 -28.57 -44.19
C ARG A 13 -8.99 -27.31 -44.83
N ALA A 14 -9.72 -26.18 -44.76
CA ALA A 14 -9.23 -24.91 -45.28
C ALA A 14 -7.97 -24.41 -44.56
N LEU A 15 -7.90 -24.54 -43.23
CA LEU A 15 -6.70 -24.25 -42.44
C LEU A 15 -5.49 -25.13 -42.86
N LYS A 16 -5.71 -26.39 -43.13
CA LYS A 16 -4.67 -27.32 -43.54
C LYS A 16 -4.14 -27.09 -44.96
N SER A 17 -5.00 -26.51 -45.84
CA SER A 17 -4.65 -26.21 -47.24
C SER A 17 -3.68 -25.04 -47.35
N ASN A 18 -3.84 -23.99 -46.55
CA ASN A 18 -3.02 -22.78 -46.55
C ASN A 18 -2.24 -22.62 -45.22
N ARG A 19 -1.27 -23.47 -44.98
CA ARG A 19 -0.57 -23.56 -43.69
C ARG A 19 0.07 -22.24 -43.27
N LEU A 20 0.74 -21.52 -44.17
CA LEU A 20 1.44 -20.27 -43.87
C LEU A 20 0.45 -19.15 -43.42
N CYS A 21 -0.60 -18.94 -44.19
CA CYS A 21 -1.61 -17.92 -43.80
C CYS A 21 -2.32 -18.30 -42.49
N SER A 22 -2.62 -19.59 -42.30
CA SER A 22 -3.26 -20.07 -41.08
C SER A 22 -2.34 -19.90 -39.86
N CYS A 23 -1.04 -20.18 -39.96
CA CYS A 23 -0.08 -19.95 -38.89
C CYS A 23 0.04 -18.47 -38.53
N ILE A 24 0.13 -17.58 -39.52
CA ILE A 24 0.20 -16.13 -39.28
C ILE A 24 -1.05 -15.64 -38.59
N SER A 25 -2.24 -16.07 -39.03
CA SER A 25 -3.51 -15.67 -38.44
C SER A 25 -3.67 -16.18 -37.00
N ILE A 26 -3.29 -17.43 -36.73
CA ILE A 26 -3.34 -18.00 -35.37
C ILE A 26 -2.37 -17.29 -34.44
N LEU A 27 -1.13 -17.04 -34.90
CA LEU A 27 -0.13 -16.31 -34.11
C LEU A 27 -0.58 -14.87 -33.84
N GLY A 28 -1.12 -14.17 -34.84
CA GLY A 28 -1.62 -12.81 -34.67
C GLY A 28 -2.79 -12.75 -33.70
N LEU A 29 -3.76 -13.66 -33.83
CA LEU A 29 -4.89 -13.73 -32.90
C LEU A 29 -4.44 -14.13 -31.50
N GLY A 30 -3.52 -15.10 -31.38
CA GLY A 30 -2.96 -15.54 -30.12
C GLY A 30 -2.23 -14.42 -29.39
N LEU A 31 -1.39 -13.67 -30.11
CA LEU A 31 -0.68 -12.51 -29.55
C LEU A 31 -1.65 -11.41 -29.13
N GLY A 32 -2.64 -11.09 -29.97
CA GLY A 32 -3.67 -10.09 -29.63
C GLY A 32 -4.48 -10.47 -28.39
N LEU A 33 -4.87 -11.75 -28.28
CA LEU A 33 -5.58 -12.25 -27.11
C LEU A 33 -4.72 -12.24 -25.84
N ALA A 34 -3.43 -12.58 -25.97
CA ALA A 34 -2.51 -12.53 -24.85
C ALA A 34 -2.34 -11.10 -24.33
N CYS A 35 -2.12 -10.12 -25.21
CA CYS A 35 -2.06 -8.71 -24.84
C CYS A 35 -3.36 -8.24 -24.17
N PHE A 36 -4.50 -8.60 -24.73
CA PHE A 36 -5.80 -8.27 -24.16
C PHE A 36 -5.98 -8.80 -22.73
N ILE A 37 -5.64 -10.07 -22.50
CA ILE A 37 -5.73 -10.70 -21.17
C ILE A 37 -4.82 -9.98 -20.17
N VAL A 38 -3.59 -9.61 -20.57
CA VAL A 38 -2.65 -8.87 -19.70
C VAL A 38 -3.23 -7.51 -19.33
N ILE A 39 -3.75 -6.75 -20.30
CA ILE A 39 -4.36 -5.44 -20.07
C ILE A 39 -5.57 -5.56 -19.15
N VAL A 40 -6.48 -6.49 -19.40
CA VAL A 40 -7.65 -6.70 -18.54
C VAL A 40 -7.25 -7.05 -17.12
N LYS A 41 -6.25 -7.95 -16.97
CA LYS A 41 -5.74 -8.32 -15.65
C LYS A 41 -5.11 -7.12 -14.91
N TYR A 42 -4.34 -6.30 -15.63
CA TYR A 42 -3.74 -5.09 -15.07
C TYR A 42 -4.82 -4.09 -14.61
N VAL A 43 -5.78 -3.78 -15.48
CA VAL A 43 -6.90 -2.88 -15.16
C VAL A 43 -7.70 -3.42 -13.97
N TRP A 44 -7.98 -4.72 -13.94
CA TRP A 44 -8.71 -5.33 -12.81
C TRP A 44 -7.93 -5.25 -11.50
N LEU A 45 -6.61 -5.45 -11.55
CA LEU A 45 -5.74 -5.30 -10.38
C LEU A 45 -5.79 -3.86 -9.87
N GLU A 46 -5.68 -2.88 -10.74
CA GLU A 46 -5.74 -1.45 -10.40
C GLU A 46 -7.08 -1.07 -9.76
N TYR A 47 -8.19 -1.53 -10.34
CA TYR A 47 -9.53 -1.28 -9.77
C TYR A 47 -9.76 -1.93 -8.40
N THR A 48 -9.05 -3.00 -8.09
CA THR A 48 -9.17 -3.70 -6.80
C THR A 48 -8.13 -3.26 -5.78
N THR A 49 -7.26 -2.31 -6.13
CA THR A 49 -6.25 -1.76 -5.21
C THR A 49 -6.96 -1.04 -4.06
N ASP A 50 -6.48 -1.30 -2.84
CA ASP A 50 -6.94 -0.69 -1.58
C ASP A 50 -8.44 -0.84 -1.24
N THR A 51 -9.21 -1.61 -2.01
CA THR A 51 -10.62 -1.87 -1.69
C THR A 51 -10.82 -2.67 -0.39
N ALA A 52 -9.73 -3.27 0.14
CA ALA A 52 -9.73 -3.94 1.44
C ALA A 52 -9.83 -2.96 2.62
N GLN A 53 -9.54 -1.67 2.41
CA GLN A 53 -9.63 -0.64 3.44
C GLN A 53 -11.07 -0.16 3.60
N ARG A 54 -11.65 -0.27 4.80
CA ARG A 54 -13.05 0.12 5.09
C ARG A 54 -13.33 1.57 4.70
N ASN A 55 -12.37 2.46 4.94
CA ASN A 55 -12.52 3.90 4.74
C ASN A 55 -11.91 4.41 3.44
N TYR A 56 -11.55 3.55 2.47
CA TYR A 56 -10.77 3.95 1.29
C TYR A 56 -11.37 5.13 0.50
N HIS A 57 -12.71 5.29 0.52
CA HIS A 57 -13.38 6.43 -0.13
C HIS A 57 -13.23 7.76 0.62
N ARG A 58 -12.85 7.72 1.90
CA ARG A 58 -12.77 8.87 2.80
C ARG A 58 -11.34 9.20 3.21
N ILE A 59 -10.38 8.39 2.78
CA ILE A 59 -8.96 8.62 3.04
C ILE A 59 -8.41 9.54 1.96
N TYR A 60 -7.77 10.62 2.39
CA TYR A 60 -7.11 11.58 1.52
C TYR A 60 -5.66 11.75 1.95
N CYS A 61 -4.77 11.87 0.96
CA CYS A 61 -3.38 12.24 1.19
C CYS A 61 -3.26 13.75 1.01
N THR A 62 -2.64 14.44 1.94
CA THR A 62 -2.35 15.86 1.80
C THR A 62 -1.08 16.03 0.98
N VAL A 63 -1.19 16.76 -0.11
CA VAL A 63 -0.05 17.14 -0.94
C VAL A 63 0.12 18.64 -0.85
N SER A 64 1.29 19.09 -0.37
CA SER A 64 1.64 20.49 -0.41
C SER A 64 2.07 20.86 -1.84
N GLN A 65 1.28 21.69 -2.51
CA GLN A 65 1.63 22.21 -3.83
C GLN A 65 2.56 23.41 -3.64
N ALA A 66 3.85 23.21 -3.89
CA ALA A 66 4.80 24.32 -3.96
C ALA A 66 4.48 25.22 -5.16
N SER A 67 4.48 26.53 -4.95
CA SER A 67 4.44 27.50 -6.05
C SER A 67 5.70 27.38 -6.90
N GLU A 68 5.58 27.63 -8.19
CA GLU A 68 6.45 27.28 -9.32
C GLU A 68 7.97 27.54 -9.24
N ILE A 69 8.52 28.06 -8.17
CA ILE A 69 9.95 28.48 -8.10
C ILE A 69 10.66 28.02 -6.83
N ASP A 70 9.96 27.60 -5.79
CA ASP A 70 10.61 27.20 -4.55
C ASP A 70 10.60 25.67 -4.38
N ILE A 71 11.79 25.12 -4.13
CA ILE A 71 11.94 23.78 -3.56
C ILE A 71 10.99 23.70 -2.38
N PRO A 72 10.06 22.73 -2.35
CA PRO A 72 9.09 22.64 -1.27
C PRO A 72 9.85 22.62 0.05
N CYS A 73 9.71 23.70 0.81
CA CYS A 73 10.35 23.77 2.10
C CYS A 73 9.65 22.74 2.98
N LEU A 74 10.36 21.69 3.36
CA LEU A 74 9.84 20.61 4.21
C LEU A 74 9.14 21.14 5.48
N SER A 75 9.47 22.36 5.89
CA SER A 75 8.83 23.07 7.01
C SER A 75 7.37 23.42 6.77
N GLU A 76 6.93 23.62 5.52
CA GLU A 76 5.53 23.90 5.21
C GLU A 76 4.65 22.65 5.29
N ILE A 77 5.20 21.49 4.97
CA ILE A 77 4.49 20.20 5.13
C ILE A 77 4.21 19.94 6.62
N ILE A 78 5.16 20.25 7.49
CA ILE A 78 5.00 20.11 8.96
C ILE A 78 3.94 21.09 9.49
N ASN A 79 3.90 22.31 8.98
CA ASN A 79 2.93 23.31 9.40
C ASN A 79 1.50 23.05 8.87
N CYS A 80 1.35 22.31 7.77
CA CYS A 80 0.04 21.92 7.25
C CYS A 80 -0.65 20.90 8.18
N SER A 81 0.11 20.01 8.79
CA SER A 81 -0.41 18.97 9.67
C SER A 81 -1.05 19.51 10.94
N ASP A 82 -0.46 20.54 11.53
CA ASP A 82 -0.99 21.15 12.74
C ASP A 82 -2.30 21.92 12.47
N ARG A 83 -2.42 22.53 11.28
CA ARG A 83 -3.66 23.23 10.88
C ARG A 83 -4.82 22.28 10.57
N LEU A 84 -4.54 21.09 10.05
CA LEU A 84 -5.58 20.10 9.75
C LEU A 84 -6.24 19.51 11.00
N ALA A 85 -5.58 19.58 12.16
CA ALA A 85 -6.17 19.20 13.44
C ALA A 85 -7.37 20.07 13.86
N ASP A 86 -7.39 21.31 13.38
CA ASP A 86 -8.40 22.31 13.79
C ASP A 86 -9.69 22.22 12.94
N TYR A 87 -9.68 21.40 11.87
CA TYR A 87 -10.86 21.25 11.02
C TYR A 87 -11.83 20.23 11.62
N PRO A 88 -13.07 20.63 11.93
CA PRO A 88 -14.08 19.75 12.54
C PRO A 88 -14.53 18.61 11.61
N GLU A 89 -14.22 18.69 10.32
CA GLU A 89 -14.52 17.70 9.30
C GLU A 89 -13.55 16.50 9.33
N VAL A 90 -12.37 16.65 9.94
CA VAL A 90 -11.38 15.58 10.06
C VAL A 90 -11.79 14.66 11.20
N GLU A 91 -11.96 13.37 10.88
CA GLU A 91 -12.31 12.33 11.85
C GLU A 91 -11.06 11.69 12.46
N ALA A 92 -10.08 11.39 11.62
CA ALA A 92 -8.81 10.81 12.02
C ALA A 92 -7.68 11.29 11.10
N ARG A 93 -6.46 11.27 11.63
CA ARG A 93 -5.26 11.60 10.85
C ARG A 93 -4.09 10.73 11.26
N THR A 94 -3.18 10.49 10.34
CA THR A 94 -1.90 9.86 10.61
C THR A 94 -0.85 10.31 9.63
N ARG A 95 0.40 10.19 10.02
CA ARG A 95 1.55 10.43 9.14
C ARG A 95 2.24 9.12 8.84
N VAL A 96 2.75 8.96 7.62
CA VAL A 96 3.37 7.72 7.18
C VAL A 96 4.62 8.04 6.37
N SER A 97 5.69 7.29 6.61
CA SER A 97 6.91 7.32 5.79
C SER A 97 7.42 5.90 5.56
N ALA A 98 7.65 5.54 4.32
CA ALA A 98 8.15 4.23 3.93
C ALA A 98 9.65 4.28 3.64
N PHE A 99 10.37 3.27 4.09
CA PHE A 99 11.79 3.05 3.82
C PHE A 99 12.01 1.61 3.39
N ASP A 100 12.50 1.44 2.18
CA ASP A 100 12.69 0.12 1.60
C ASP A 100 14.07 -0.43 1.91
N GLY A 101 14.12 -1.73 2.16
CA GLY A 101 15.37 -2.47 2.27
C GLY A 101 16.23 -2.14 3.47
N GLU A 102 15.66 -1.68 4.55
CA GLU A 102 16.32 -1.42 5.82
C GLU A 102 16.84 -2.71 6.48
N GLN A 103 17.88 -2.57 7.31
CA GLN A 103 18.50 -3.70 8.00
C GLN A 103 18.06 -3.77 9.45
N LEU A 104 17.48 -4.91 9.82
CA LEU A 104 17.16 -5.25 11.21
C LEU A 104 18.06 -6.36 11.69
N SER A 105 18.46 -6.31 12.96
CA SER A 105 19.30 -7.33 13.59
C SER A 105 18.54 -8.05 14.70
N VAL A 106 18.57 -9.37 14.66
CA VAL A 106 18.04 -10.25 15.70
C VAL A 106 19.07 -11.34 15.96
N GLU A 107 19.48 -11.50 17.22
CA GLU A 107 20.44 -12.55 17.62
C GLU A 107 21.68 -12.61 16.69
N ASN A 108 22.27 -11.45 16.38
CA ASN A 108 23.41 -11.30 15.45
C ASN A 108 23.14 -11.70 13.98
N ARG A 109 21.88 -11.91 13.58
CA ARG A 109 21.49 -12.12 12.19
C ARG A 109 20.89 -10.87 11.62
N LEU A 110 21.29 -10.52 10.41
CA LEU A 110 20.75 -9.37 9.68
C LEU A 110 19.63 -9.80 8.74
N TYR A 111 18.53 -9.07 8.80
CA TYR A 111 17.37 -9.26 7.92
C TYR A 111 17.08 -7.96 7.19
N LYS A 112 16.83 -8.05 5.89
CA LYS A 112 16.38 -6.94 5.09
C LYS A 112 14.86 -6.88 5.15
N ALA A 113 14.31 -5.68 5.43
CA ALA A 113 12.88 -5.44 5.58
C ALA A 113 12.48 -4.08 5.02
N ASP A 114 11.25 -3.97 4.58
CA ASP A 114 10.62 -2.71 4.24
C ASP A 114 9.91 -2.19 5.50
N VAL A 115 10.30 -0.99 5.94
CA VAL A 115 9.88 -0.40 7.20
C VAL A 115 8.95 0.76 6.95
N LEU A 116 7.79 0.73 7.59
CA LEU A 116 6.83 1.82 7.60
C LEU A 116 6.86 2.52 8.96
N PHE A 117 7.21 3.81 8.96
CA PHE A 117 7.05 4.66 10.13
C PHE A 117 5.68 5.30 10.12
N THR A 118 5.02 5.32 11.26
CA THR A 118 3.68 5.87 11.37
C THR A 118 3.46 6.71 12.62
N GLY A 119 2.67 7.78 12.47
CA GLY A 119 2.19 8.59 13.58
C GLY A 119 1.05 7.91 14.34
N PHE A 120 0.65 8.56 15.44
CA PHE A 120 -0.54 8.15 16.19
C PHE A 120 -1.78 8.17 15.28
N GLY A 121 -2.74 7.28 15.53
CA GLY A 121 -3.97 7.18 14.75
C GLY A 121 -3.88 6.33 13.49
N PHE A 122 -2.76 5.62 13.26
CA PHE A 122 -2.61 4.75 12.08
C PHE A 122 -3.79 3.78 11.91
N PHE A 123 -4.15 3.05 12.95
CA PHE A 123 -5.27 2.11 12.93
C PHE A 123 -6.66 2.76 12.92
N GLN A 124 -6.75 4.08 13.12
CA GLN A 124 -7.99 4.83 12.93
C GLN A 124 -8.19 5.22 11.46
N VAL A 125 -7.09 5.44 10.75
CA VAL A 125 -7.08 5.79 9.33
C VAL A 125 -7.09 4.54 8.46
N PHE A 126 -6.19 3.58 8.75
CA PHE A 126 -5.98 2.38 7.97
C PHE A 126 -6.43 1.12 8.70
N ASP A 127 -7.11 0.25 7.98
CA ASP A 127 -7.69 -0.99 8.50
C ASP A 127 -6.74 -2.18 8.22
N PHE A 128 -5.66 -2.25 9.00
CA PHE A 128 -4.73 -3.39 8.96
C PHE A 128 -5.00 -4.31 10.14
N PRO A 129 -5.60 -5.50 9.92
CA PRO A 129 -5.95 -6.39 11.01
C PRO A 129 -4.72 -7.02 11.65
N LEU A 130 -4.70 -7.02 12.99
CA LEU A 130 -3.75 -7.79 13.77
C LEU A 130 -4.18 -9.27 13.85
N VAL A 131 -3.20 -10.17 13.74
CA VAL A 131 -3.36 -11.59 14.01
C VAL A 131 -3.17 -11.86 15.50
N VAL A 132 -2.21 -11.12 16.09
CA VAL A 132 -1.88 -11.21 17.52
C VAL A 132 -1.59 -9.80 18.02
N GLY A 133 -2.13 -9.47 19.19
CA GLY A 133 -2.05 -8.12 19.78
C GLY A 133 -3.37 -7.36 19.65
N ASP A 134 -3.40 -6.15 20.19
CA ASP A 134 -4.53 -5.23 20.15
C ASP A 134 -4.10 -3.91 19.51
N THR A 135 -4.86 -3.43 18.53
CA THR A 135 -4.62 -2.16 17.82
C THR A 135 -4.58 -0.95 18.76
N ALA A 136 -5.31 -1.00 19.88
CA ALA A 136 -5.34 0.08 20.84
C ALA A 136 -4.03 0.21 21.63
N THR A 137 -3.27 -0.88 21.78
CA THR A 137 -2.06 -0.92 22.60
C THR A 137 -0.79 -1.14 21.80
N ALA A 138 -0.90 -1.55 20.55
CA ALA A 138 0.21 -2.09 19.76
C ALA A 138 1.31 -1.08 19.37
N LEU A 139 1.04 0.23 19.39
CA LEU A 139 1.99 1.29 19.00
C LEU A 139 1.98 2.44 20.00
N GLN A 140 1.84 2.16 21.28
CA GLN A 140 1.79 3.21 22.31
C GLN A 140 3.17 3.77 22.66
N GLN A 141 4.19 2.92 22.62
CA GLN A 141 5.54 3.34 22.94
C GLN A 141 6.37 3.53 21.68
N THR A 142 7.29 4.48 21.72
CA THR A 142 8.22 4.73 20.59
C THR A 142 9.18 3.58 20.30
N THR A 143 9.22 2.58 21.17
CA THR A 143 10.01 1.35 21.04
C THR A 143 9.18 0.14 20.62
N ASP A 144 7.88 0.34 20.36
CA ASP A 144 7.03 -0.73 19.88
C ASP A 144 7.32 -1.02 18.41
N MET A 145 7.12 -2.27 18.02
CA MET A 145 7.30 -2.74 16.66
C MET A 145 6.26 -3.79 16.35
N LEU A 146 5.61 -3.64 15.19
CA LEU A 146 4.74 -4.66 14.63
C LEU A 146 5.39 -5.30 13.41
N LEU A 147 5.20 -6.60 13.27
CA LEU A 147 5.70 -7.37 12.14
C LEU A 147 4.53 -7.93 11.33
N THR A 148 4.70 -8.05 10.03
CA THR A 148 3.80 -8.89 9.23
C THR A 148 4.01 -10.37 9.58
N ARG A 149 2.96 -11.19 9.43
CA ARG A 149 3.03 -12.62 9.74
C ARG A 149 4.15 -13.32 8.97
N SER A 150 4.26 -13.06 7.68
CA SER A 150 5.32 -13.65 6.83
C SER A 150 6.70 -13.25 7.28
N PHE A 151 6.89 -11.99 7.65
CA PHE A 151 8.19 -11.50 8.11
C PHE A 151 8.55 -12.03 9.50
N ALA A 152 7.59 -12.09 10.42
CA ALA A 152 7.78 -12.71 11.74
C ALA A 152 8.21 -14.17 11.60
N ARG A 153 7.55 -14.92 10.72
CA ARG A 153 7.91 -16.32 10.42
C ARG A 153 9.31 -16.44 9.79
N LYS A 154 9.69 -15.52 8.93
CA LYS A 154 11.03 -15.47 8.31
C LYS A 154 12.12 -15.25 9.36
N MET A 155 11.87 -14.42 10.39
CA MET A 155 12.84 -14.09 11.41
C MET A 155 12.92 -15.12 12.53
N PHE A 156 11.79 -15.59 13.03
CA PHE A 156 11.67 -16.40 14.24
C PHE A 156 11.21 -17.85 13.98
N GLY A 157 10.86 -18.19 12.72
CA GLY A 157 10.32 -19.52 12.40
C GLY A 157 8.98 -19.77 13.10
N GLU A 158 8.91 -20.83 13.88
CA GLU A 158 7.71 -21.21 14.65
C GLU A 158 7.74 -20.69 16.11
N GLN A 159 8.78 -19.93 16.49
CA GLN A 159 8.86 -19.36 17.83
C GLN A 159 7.92 -18.16 17.96
N ASP A 160 7.39 -17.95 19.17
CA ASP A 160 6.58 -16.77 19.44
C ASP A 160 7.46 -15.49 19.35
N PRO A 161 7.10 -14.56 18.45
CA PRO A 161 7.83 -13.32 18.28
C PRO A 161 7.47 -12.24 19.30
N LEU A 162 6.35 -12.36 20.04
CA LEU A 162 5.90 -11.34 20.97
C LEU A 162 6.91 -11.12 22.10
N GLY A 163 7.14 -9.85 22.44
CA GLY A 163 8.06 -9.44 23.48
C GLY A 163 9.54 -9.58 23.13
N LYS A 164 9.87 -10.18 21.96
CA LYS A 164 11.26 -10.27 21.51
C LYS A 164 11.81 -8.90 21.11
N LYS A 165 13.10 -8.71 21.31
CA LYS A 165 13.81 -7.48 20.96
C LYS A 165 14.43 -7.60 19.57
N ILE A 166 14.25 -6.56 18.77
CA ILE A 166 14.85 -6.40 17.45
C ILE A 166 15.65 -5.11 17.46
N GLN A 167 16.90 -5.18 17.07
CA GLN A 167 17.72 -3.99 16.91
C GLN A 167 17.54 -3.40 15.52
N PHE A 168 17.21 -2.10 15.50
CA PHE A 168 17.10 -1.31 14.27
C PHE A 168 17.74 0.06 14.46
N ARG A 169 18.68 0.43 13.57
CA ARG A 169 19.43 1.69 13.64
C ARG A 169 19.99 1.98 15.05
N ASN A 170 20.67 1.00 15.66
CA ASN A 170 21.27 1.06 17.00
C ASN A 170 20.27 1.29 18.16
N LYS A 171 19.01 1.02 17.96
CA LYS A 171 17.97 1.08 19.00
C LYS A 171 17.24 -0.25 19.09
N ASP A 172 16.87 -0.64 20.29
CA ASP A 172 16.10 -1.84 20.55
C ASP A 172 14.60 -1.53 20.47
N TYR A 173 13.90 -2.35 19.71
CA TYR A 173 12.45 -2.35 19.59
C TYR A 173 11.90 -3.65 20.13
N THR A 174 10.71 -3.59 20.71
CA THR A 174 10.01 -4.76 21.23
C THR A 174 8.83 -5.09 20.30
N VAL A 175 8.72 -6.35 19.92
CA VAL A 175 7.59 -6.82 19.12
C VAL A 175 6.32 -6.85 19.98
N THR A 176 5.36 -5.99 19.68
CA THR A 176 4.09 -5.84 20.45
C THR A 176 2.88 -6.44 19.74
N GLY A 177 3.04 -6.84 18.48
CA GLY A 177 1.95 -7.51 17.76
C GLY A 177 2.35 -7.98 16.37
N ILE A 178 1.47 -8.80 15.79
CA ILE A 178 1.64 -9.39 14.47
C ILE A 178 0.48 -8.97 13.58
N LEU A 179 0.80 -8.31 12.49
CA LEU A 179 -0.15 -7.93 11.44
C LEU A 179 -0.43 -9.12 10.51
N LYS A 180 -1.64 -9.16 9.98
CA LYS A 180 -1.92 -10.01 8.83
C LYS A 180 -1.07 -9.56 7.64
N ASP A 181 -0.67 -10.51 6.79
CA ASP A 181 0.08 -10.18 5.59
C ASP A 181 -0.69 -9.20 4.71
N ILE A 182 0.05 -8.25 4.16
CA ILE A 182 -0.51 -7.18 3.36
C ILE A 182 -0.91 -7.74 1.99
N PRO A 183 -2.12 -7.48 1.52
CA PRO A 183 -2.55 -7.92 0.19
C PRO A 183 -1.63 -7.38 -0.91
N VAL A 184 -1.43 -8.17 -1.96
CA VAL A 184 -0.57 -7.80 -3.10
C VAL A 184 -1.08 -6.54 -3.82
N ASN A 185 -2.39 -6.28 -3.72
CA ASN A 185 -3.06 -5.12 -4.28
C ASN A 185 -3.21 -3.96 -3.27
N SER A 186 -2.37 -3.88 -2.24
CA SER A 186 -2.30 -2.71 -1.36
C SER A 186 -1.26 -1.72 -1.86
N SER A 187 -1.57 -0.44 -1.75
CA SER A 187 -0.64 0.66 -2.01
C SER A 187 0.51 0.71 -1.01
N PHE A 188 0.28 0.23 0.21
CA PHE A 188 1.34 0.10 1.19
C PHE A 188 1.96 -1.29 1.13
N ARG A 189 3.29 -1.32 1.04
CA ARG A 189 4.07 -2.55 1.19
C ARG A 189 5.07 -2.33 2.29
N PHE A 190 5.01 -3.15 3.32
CA PHE A 190 5.96 -3.13 4.42
C PHE A 190 5.99 -4.48 5.13
N ASP A 191 7.11 -4.77 5.73
CA ASP A 191 7.32 -5.94 6.57
C ASP A 191 7.18 -5.58 8.06
N VAL A 192 7.50 -4.33 8.38
CA VAL A 192 7.65 -3.82 9.75
C VAL A 192 6.95 -2.47 9.87
N LEU A 193 6.21 -2.29 10.95
CA LEU A 193 5.55 -1.02 11.30
C LEU A 193 6.11 -0.52 12.63
N ILE A 194 6.57 0.74 12.65
CA ILE A 194 7.22 1.37 13.81
C ILE A 194 6.59 2.74 14.05
N PRO A 195 6.38 3.16 15.31
CA PRO A 195 5.95 4.51 15.62
C PRO A 195 6.93 5.58 15.12
N ASP A 196 6.36 6.69 14.63
CA ASP A 196 7.12 7.85 14.20
C ASP A 196 8.01 8.42 15.31
N ARG A 197 9.13 8.94 14.88
CA ARG A 197 10.05 9.67 15.73
C ARG A 197 10.39 11.03 15.11
N PRO A 198 10.68 12.05 15.92
CA PRO A 198 11.02 13.38 15.40
C PRO A 198 12.16 13.37 14.39
N GLU A 199 13.04 12.38 14.46
CA GLU A 199 14.20 12.19 13.58
C GLU A 199 13.77 11.89 12.12
N PHE A 200 12.59 11.28 11.91
CA PHE A 200 12.07 10.87 10.61
C PHE A 200 10.89 11.71 10.12
N SER A 201 10.42 12.64 10.93
CA SER A 201 9.21 13.46 10.69
C SER A 201 9.27 14.31 9.42
N ARG A 202 10.46 14.52 8.83
CA ARG A 202 10.68 15.43 7.70
C ARG A 202 10.25 14.88 6.33
N MET A 203 10.01 13.59 6.20
CA MET A 203 9.69 12.93 4.92
C MET A 203 8.37 12.15 4.99
N MET A 204 7.39 12.66 5.71
CA MET A 204 6.14 11.95 5.93
C MET A 204 5.01 12.51 5.07
N SER A 205 4.26 11.60 4.46
CA SER A 205 2.97 11.91 3.87
C SER A 205 1.90 11.88 4.94
N GLU A 206 1.03 12.87 4.96
CA GLU A 206 -0.09 12.91 5.91
C GLU A 206 -1.35 12.40 5.26
N PHE A 207 -2.04 11.53 5.99
CA PHE A 207 -3.31 10.94 5.59
C PHE A 207 -4.40 11.35 6.57
N ILE A 208 -5.53 11.75 6.04
CA ILE A 208 -6.71 12.15 6.81
C ILE A 208 -7.93 11.34 6.40
N VAL A 209 -8.80 11.10 7.35
CA VAL A 209 -10.15 10.56 7.11
C VAL A 209 -11.15 11.66 7.35
N LEU A 210 -12.00 11.93 6.37
CA LEU A 210 -13.09 12.89 6.50
C LEU A 210 -14.37 12.20 7.01
N LYS A 211 -15.15 12.93 7.81
CA LYS A 211 -16.48 12.50 8.26
C LYS A 211 -17.40 12.25 7.05
N GLU A 212 -18.29 11.29 7.18
CA GLU A 212 -19.33 11.06 6.17
C GLU A 212 -20.13 12.36 5.94
N LYS A 213 -20.38 12.72 4.69
CA LYS A 213 -21.13 13.90 4.23
C LYS A 213 -20.33 15.17 3.98
N VAL A 214 -19.02 15.17 4.11
CA VAL A 214 -18.24 16.35 3.71
C VAL A 214 -17.90 16.22 2.22
N GLY A 215 -18.63 16.98 1.39
CA GLY A 215 -18.24 17.20 -0.01
C GLY A 215 -17.05 18.15 -0.02
N ILE A 216 -15.93 17.73 -0.59
CA ILE A 216 -14.78 18.61 -0.79
C ILE A 216 -15.21 19.65 -1.84
N GLN A 217 -15.60 20.84 -1.40
CA GLN A 217 -15.62 22.01 -2.26
C GLN A 217 -14.16 22.48 -2.38
N SER A 218 -13.62 22.35 -3.58
CA SER A 218 -12.33 22.98 -3.91
C SER A 218 -12.46 24.48 -3.69
N GLY A 219 -12.10 24.94 -2.50
CA GLY A 219 -12.09 26.36 -2.15
C GLY A 219 -11.08 27.08 -3.04
N LYS A 220 -11.55 27.97 -3.91
CA LYS A 220 -10.70 28.96 -4.56
C LYS A 220 -10.08 29.85 -3.45
N GLY A 221 -8.87 29.54 -3.06
CA GLY A 221 -8.14 30.42 -2.13
C GLY A 221 -7.19 29.75 -1.14
N ASP A 222 -7.36 28.49 -0.83
CA ASP A 222 -6.43 27.78 0.07
C ASP A 222 -5.57 26.80 -0.73
N LYS A 223 -4.24 26.95 -0.62
CA LYS A 223 -3.24 26.24 -1.44
C LYS A 223 -3.06 24.75 -1.06
N THR A 224 -3.97 24.21 -0.26
CA THR A 224 -3.93 22.82 0.17
C THR A 224 -4.96 22.03 -0.63
N LYS A 225 -4.51 21.31 -1.64
CA LYS A 225 -5.36 20.42 -2.43
C LYS A 225 -5.29 19.02 -1.82
N CYS A 226 -6.38 18.58 -1.22
CA CYS A 226 -6.52 17.17 -0.86
C CYS A 226 -6.92 16.40 -2.12
N ASP A 227 -6.01 15.70 -2.73
CA ASP A 227 -6.30 14.81 -3.84
C ASP A 227 -6.54 13.39 -3.31
N LYS A 228 -7.53 12.73 -3.91
CA LYS A 228 -7.85 11.33 -3.65
C LYS A 228 -6.59 10.49 -3.90
N LEU A 229 -6.31 9.54 -3.04
CA LEU A 229 -5.19 8.61 -3.18
C LEU A 229 -5.08 8.09 -4.62
N SER A 230 -4.28 8.73 -5.42
CA SER A 230 -3.82 8.22 -6.70
C SER A 230 -2.32 8.03 -6.58
N TYR A 231 -1.90 6.82 -6.28
CA TYR A 231 -0.51 6.46 -6.39
C TYR A 231 -0.22 6.22 -7.88
N SER A 232 0.63 7.07 -8.45
CA SER A 232 1.37 6.66 -9.65
C SER A 232 2.40 5.64 -9.20
N ALA A 233 2.31 4.45 -9.78
CA ALA A 233 3.29 3.38 -9.66
C ALA A 233 4.67 3.82 -10.17
#